data_44547d8a96e1b0f4f503b554ce72aea3
#
_entry.id   44547d8a96e1b0f4f503b554ce72aea3
#
_cell.length_a   1.000
_cell.length_b   1.000
_cell.length_c   1.000
_cell.angle_alpha   90.00
_cell.angle_beta   90.00
_cell.angle_gamma   90.00
#
_symmetry.space_group_name_H-M   'P 1'
#
loop_
_entity.id
_entity.type
_entity.pdbx_description
1 polymer ?
#
loop_
_entity_poly.entity_id
_entity_poly.type
_entity_poly.pdbx_seq_one_letter_code
_entity_poly.pdbx_strand_id
1 'polypeptide(L)'
;MEDLTRLIISHERIENIKNNNLELSKEEAHYLNKVMRIKNGKEIFIANGEGSLWKAIKVKNDCLEIIQLKKPYLFQEQEIYLLGIAVVIPKSGFEDILKMCTEIGIDFIQPLFSERQVNKNLNFSRKLLRWNLIINEAVEQSERLWKPSILNGMDIIEWLKSRDNQERVSISITREETLYDLNQWLRKQQEFGNKKGGIFWNVIGPEGGWSSKEIDFFNKNNITFVKLSDTILRTSTASVNASSILNQWRIDLKLRN
;
A
#
# COMPACT_ATOMS: atom_id res chain seq x y z
N MET A 1 19.49 15.56 2.04
CA MET A 1 18.31 15.88 2.85
C MET A 1 18.67 15.55 4.28
N GLU A 2 18.40 16.43 5.25
CA GLU A 2 18.64 16.10 6.65
C GLU A 2 17.80 14.87 7.03
N ASP A 3 18.43 13.94 7.73
CA ASP A 3 17.78 12.71 8.23
C ASP A 3 16.91 13.06 9.45
N LEU A 4 15.76 13.72 9.18
CA LEU A 4 14.83 14.13 10.22
C LEU A 4 13.76 13.03 10.41
N THR A 5 13.51 12.71 11.67
CA THR A 5 12.40 11.82 12.06
C THR A 5 11.10 12.28 11.45
N ARG A 6 10.32 11.35 10.88
CA ARG A 6 8.98 11.60 10.32
C ARG A 6 7.91 11.04 11.23
N LEU A 7 6.76 11.70 11.23
CA LEU A 7 5.54 11.26 11.92
C LEU A 7 4.35 11.42 10.97
N ILE A 8 3.54 10.38 10.85
CA ILE A 8 2.30 10.43 10.07
C ILE A 8 1.16 10.91 10.96
N ILE A 9 0.55 12.02 10.58
CA ILE A 9 -0.63 12.60 11.23
C ILE A 9 -1.77 12.67 10.21
N SER A 10 -2.95 12.21 10.57
CA SER A 10 -4.07 12.22 9.62
C SER A 10 -4.38 13.64 9.12
N HIS A 11 -4.79 13.73 7.86
CA HIS A 11 -5.17 15.00 7.22
C HIS A 11 -6.20 15.79 8.05
N GLU A 12 -7.23 15.10 8.53
CA GLU A 12 -8.27 15.69 9.40
C GLU A 12 -7.70 16.37 10.66
N ARG A 13 -6.71 15.74 11.32
CA ARG A 13 -6.06 16.34 12.50
C ARG A 13 -5.25 17.57 12.12
N ILE A 14 -4.58 17.56 10.96
CA ILE A 14 -3.79 18.71 10.47
C ILE A 14 -4.71 19.88 10.15
N GLU A 15 -5.84 19.66 9.49
CA GLU A 15 -6.82 20.71 9.20
C GLU A 15 -7.43 21.34 10.46
N ASN A 16 -7.57 20.57 11.52
CA ASN A 16 -8.13 21.03 12.80
C ASN A 16 -7.12 21.74 13.71
N ILE A 17 -5.86 21.91 13.29
CA ILE A 17 -4.82 22.57 14.08
C ILE A 17 -5.13 24.05 14.26
N LYS A 18 -5.08 24.51 15.52
CA LYS A 18 -5.19 25.91 15.88
C LYS A 18 -3.83 26.46 16.32
N ASN A 19 -3.50 27.69 15.89
CA ASN A 19 -2.27 28.38 16.30
C ASN A 19 -0.97 27.57 16.05
N ASN A 20 -0.91 26.79 14.97
CA ASN A 20 0.21 25.93 14.57
C ASN A 20 0.59 24.83 15.59
N ASN A 21 -0.14 24.65 16.67
CA ASN A 21 0.15 23.67 17.71
C ASN A 21 -0.61 22.35 17.44
N LEU A 22 0.15 21.26 17.29
CA LEU A 22 -0.36 19.92 17.17
C LEU A 22 -0.17 19.18 18.50
N GLU A 23 -1.26 18.83 19.15
CA GLU A 23 -1.25 17.93 20.29
C GLU A 23 -1.04 16.48 19.83
N LEU A 24 -0.08 15.80 20.44
CA LEU A 24 0.25 14.41 20.16
C LEU A 24 -0.67 13.46 20.95
N SER A 25 -1.02 12.34 20.34
CA SER A 25 -1.60 11.23 21.08
C SER A 25 -0.58 10.65 22.09
N LYS A 26 -1.06 9.81 23.02
CA LYS A 26 -0.18 9.15 23.99
C LYS A 26 0.85 8.26 23.28
N GLU A 27 0.45 7.59 22.22
CA GLU A 27 1.27 6.69 21.42
C GLU A 27 2.34 7.48 20.65
N GLU A 28 1.96 8.58 20.00
CA GLU A 28 2.86 9.48 19.26
C GLU A 28 3.88 10.13 20.20
N ALA A 29 3.40 10.65 21.35
CA ALA A 29 4.28 11.21 22.38
C ALA A 29 5.25 10.16 22.95
N HIS A 30 4.78 8.93 23.20
CA HIS A 30 5.63 7.82 23.62
C HIS A 30 6.69 7.50 22.55
N TYR A 31 6.29 7.39 21.28
CA TYR A 31 7.17 7.12 20.15
C TYR A 31 8.29 8.18 20.06
N LEU A 32 7.92 9.47 20.00
CA LEU A 32 8.91 10.54 19.89
C LEU A 32 9.82 10.66 21.13
N ASN A 33 9.26 10.48 22.35
CA ASN A 33 10.02 10.69 23.59
C ASN A 33 10.87 9.48 23.99
N LYS A 34 10.34 8.27 23.85
CA LYS A 34 10.94 7.03 24.39
C LYS A 34 11.66 6.20 23.34
N VAL A 35 11.07 6.08 22.15
CA VAL A 35 11.65 5.28 21.06
C VAL A 35 12.68 6.12 20.33
N MET A 36 12.27 7.25 19.74
CA MET A 36 13.15 8.13 18.94
C MET A 36 13.98 9.07 19.79
N ARG A 37 13.62 9.29 21.07
CA ARG A 37 14.33 10.12 22.03
C ARG A 37 14.58 11.56 21.55
N ILE A 38 13.61 12.12 20.81
CA ILE A 38 13.65 13.47 20.28
C ILE A 38 13.54 14.48 21.43
N LYS A 39 14.51 15.38 21.56
CA LYS A 39 14.53 16.44 22.57
C LYS A 39 13.67 17.63 22.15
N ASN A 40 13.17 18.41 23.12
CA ASN A 40 12.52 19.69 22.84
C ASN A 40 13.49 20.63 22.10
N GLY A 41 12.95 21.42 21.19
CA GLY A 41 13.71 22.29 20.28
C GLY A 41 14.23 21.61 19.02
N LYS A 42 14.08 20.27 18.87
CA LYS A 42 14.48 19.57 17.66
C LYS A 42 13.38 19.60 16.59
N GLU A 43 13.82 19.77 15.34
CA GLU A 43 12.97 19.68 14.17
C GLU A 43 12.65 18.22 13.85
N ILE A 44 11.42 18.00 13.37
CA ILE A 44 10.94 16.75 12.78
C ILE A 44 10.09 17.07 11.56
N PHE A 45 9.80 16.07 10.76
CA PHE A 45 8.81 16.15 9.68
C PHE A 45 7.47 15.60 10.12
N ILE A 46 6.39 16.23 9.65
CA ILE A 46 5.02 15.73 9.75
C ILE A 46 4.49 15.53 8.34
N ALA A 47 4.00 14.33 8.03
CA ALA A 47 3.34 14.02 6.77
C ALA A 47 1.87 13.68 7.02
N ASN A 48 0.98 14.09 6.08
CA ASN A 48 -0.45 13.76 6.19
C ASN A 48 -0.82 12.40 5.57
N GLY A 49 0.12 11.75 4.89
CA GLY A 49 -0.15 10.55 4.11
C GLY A 49 -0.91 10.78 2.80
N GLU A 50 -1.10 12.05 2.41
CA GLU A 50 -1.82 12.51 1.21
C GLU A 50 -0.98 13.52 0.41
N GLY A 51 0.32 13.30 0.37
CA GLY A 51 1.26 14.04 -0.48
C GLY A 51 1.90 15.26 0.17
N SER A 52 1.50 15.68 1.37
CA SER A 52 2.04 16.89 2.00
C SER A 52 2.95 16.60 3.19
N LEU A 53 4.01 17.39 3.30
CA LEU A 53 5.03 17.32 4.35
C LEU A 53 5.24 18.70 4.95
N TRP A 54 5.27 18.79 6.28
CA TRP A 54 5.57 20.03 7.02
C TRP A 54 6.81 19.81 7.90
N LYS A 55 7.50 20.90 8.20
CA LYS A 55 8.48 20.97 9.29
C LYS A 55 7.77 21.37 10.58
N ALA A 56 8.14 20.73 11.68
CA ALA A 56 7.63 21.05 13.01
C ALA A 56 8.76 21.00 14.02
N ILE A 57 8.63 21.77 15.09
CA ILE A 57 9.56 21.80 16.22
C ILE A 57 8.86 21.15 17.41
N LYS A 58 9.53 20.25 18.08
CA LYS A 58 9.04 19.68 19.33
C LYS A 58 9.18 20.71 20.44
N VAL A 59 8.05 21.27 20.90
CA VAL A 59 8.05 22.31 21.95
C VAL A 59 7.87 21.75 23.36
N LYS A 60 7.10 20.66 23.49
CA LYS A 60 6.87 19.92 24.74
C LYS A 60 6.83 18.41 24.48
N ASN A 61 6.70 17.62 25.55
CA ASN A 61 6.63 16.16 25.42
C ASN A 61 5.43 15.65 24.62
N ASP A 62 4.37 16.43 24.57
CA ASP A 62 3.08 16.10 23.95
C ASP A 62 2.64 17.13 22.90
N CYS A 63 3.52 18.06 22.48
CA CYS A 63 3.16 19.11 21.54
C CYS A 63 4.26 19.40 20.53
N LEU A 64 3.85 19.55 19.28
CA LEU A 64 4.66 20.03 18.16
C LEU A 64 4.13 21.36 17.65
N GLU A 65 5.02 22.27 17.31
CA GLU A 65 4.71 23.53 16.61
C GLU A 65 5.06 23.37 15.13
N ILE A 66 4.06 23.50 14.25
CA ILE A 66 4.27 23.46 12.79
C ILE A 66 4.76 24.81 12.31
N ILE A 67 5.89 24.86 11.63
CA ILE A 67 6.58 26.11 11.26
C ILE A 67 5.73 26.94 10.30
N GLN A 68 5.10 26.31 9.29
CA GLN A 68 4.24 26.98 8.28
C GLN A 68 3.03 26.11 7.94
N LEU A 69 2.01 26.10 8.80
CA LEU A 69 0.84 25.21 8.62
C LEU A 69 0.14 25.42 7.27
N LYS A 70 -0.03 26.66 6.82
CA LYS A 70 -0.76 27.00 5.58
C LYS A 70 -0.02 26.59 4.31
N LYS A 71 1.28 26.35 4.36
CA LYS A 71 2.10 25.99 3.22
C LYS A 71 3.00 24.82 3.57
N PRO A 72 2.76 23.62 3.02
CA PRO A 72 3.63 22.48 3.27
C PRO A 72 5.05 22.78 2.77
N TYR A 73 6.05 22.20 3.46
CA TYR A 73 7.45 22.24 3.07
C TYR A 73 7.67 21.55 1.73
N LEU A 74 6.95 20.44 1.51
CA LEU A 74 6.96 19.67 0.27
C LEU A 74 5.56 19.18 -0.02
N PHE A 75 5.18 19.22 -1.29
CA PHE A 75 3.95 18.61 -1.80
C PHE A 75 4.29 17.73 -3.00
N GLN A 76 3.77 16.52 -3.00
CA GLN A 76 3.87 15.56 -4.08
C GLN A 76 2.47 15.27 -4.61
N GLU A 77 2.23 15.49 -5.90
CA GLU A 77 0.99 15.08 -6.55
C GLU A 77 0.81 13.57 -6.51
N GLN A 78 -0.46 13.14 -6.50
CA GLN A 78 -0.78 11.73 -6.57
C GLN A 78 -0.44 11.18 -7.95
N GLU A 79 0.03 9.95 -7.98
CA GLU A 79 0.31 9.24 -9.22
C GLU A 79 -0.97 9.01 -10.03
N ILE A 80 -0.90 9.17 -11.35
CA ILE A 80 -2.02 8.85 -12.24
C ILE A 80 -2.17 7.34 -12.47
N TYR A 81 -1.08 6.58 -12.36
CA TYR A 81 -1.06 5.13 -12.39
C TYR A 81 -0.90 4.59 -10.99
N LEU A 82 -2.01 4.15 -10.41
CA LEU A 82 -2.06 3.62 -9.06
C LEU A 82 -1.83 2.10 -9.07
N LEU A 83 -1.10 1.61 -8.09
CA LEU A 83 -0.68 0.22 -7.99
C LEU A 83 -1.42 -0.47 -6.84
N GLY A 84 -2.06 -1.59 -7.15
CA GLY A 84 -2.77 -2.40 -6.19
C GLY A 84 -2.22 -3.81 -6.08
N ILE A 85 -2.11 -4.31 -4.86
CA ILE A 85 -1.87 -5.72 -4.58
C ILE A 85 -3.07 -6.30 -3.83
N ALA A 86 -3.70 -7.32 -4.41
CA ALA A 86 -4.81 -8.02 -3.79
C ALA A 86 -4.34 -9.41 -3.35
N VAL A 87 -4.36 -9.68 -2.04
CA VAL A 87 -3.68 -10.85 -1.48
C VAL A 87 -4.65 -11.67 -0.65
N VAL A 88 -4.80 -12.96 -0.97
CA VAL A 88 -5.48 -13.88 -0.08
C VAL A 88 -4.66 -13.99 1.20
N ILE A 89 -5.28 -13.66 2.34
CA ILE A 89 -4.59 -13.57 3.62
C ILE A 89 -3.94 -14.92 3.94
N PRO A 90 -2.59 -15.00 3.99
CA PRO A 90 -1.88 -16.25 4.26
C PRO A 90 -2.04 -16.69 5.72
N LYS A 91 -1.63 -17.92 6.02
CA LYS A 91 -1.61 -18.44 7.40
C LYS A 91 -0.76 -17.57 8.33
N SER A 92 0.35 -17.02 7.82
CA SER A 92 1.29 -16.17 8.55
C SER A 92 2.00 -15.19 7.59
N GLY A 93 2.62 -14.13 8.14
CA GLY A 93 3.44 -13.20 7.36
C GLY A 93 2.66 -12.12 6.61
N PHE A 94 1.36 -11.93 6.86
CA PHE A 94 0.59 -10.87 6.21
C PHE A 94 1.07 -9.47 6.64
N GLU A 95 1.49 -9.30 7.89
CA GLU A 95 2.05 -8.05 8.39
C GLU A 95 3.37 -7.68 7.67
N ASP A 96 4.21 -8.66 7.36
CA ASP A 96 5.43 -8.45 6.56
C ASP A 96 5.09 -8.04 5.11
N ILE A 97 4.03 -8.63 4.52
CA ILE A 97 3.53 -8.22 3.21
C ILE A 97 3.12 -6.74 3.25
N LEU A 98 2.34 -6.32 4.24
CA LEU A 98 1.91 -4.93 4.40
C LEU A 98 3.10 -3.98 4.45
N LYS A 99 4.09 -4.30 5.29
CA LYS A 99 5.30 -3.51 5.45
C LYS A 99 6.07 -3.39 4.14
N MET A 100 6.47 -4.53 3.56
CA MET A 100 7.31 -4.54 2.36
C MET A 100 6.61 -3.95 1.13
N CYS A 101 5.32 -4.23 0.92
CA CYS A 101 4.57 -3.62 -0.19
C CYS A 101 4.40 -2.12 -0.02
N THR A 102 4.25 -1.63 1.23
CA THR A 102 4.24 -0.19 1.53
C THR A 102 5.58 0.44 1.17
N GLU A 103 6.70 -0.12 1.63
CA GLU A 103 8.06 0.37 1.34
C GLU A 103 8.36 0.42 -0.17
N ILE A 104 7.91 -0.59 -0.93
CA ILE A 104 8.11 -0.66 -2.39
C ILE A 104 7.31 0.40 -3.14
N GLY A 105 6.18 0.87 -2.62
CA GLY A 105 5.41 1.93 -3.28
C GLY A 105 4.01 1.53 -3.76
N ILE A 106 3.41 0.46 -3.26
CA ILE A 106 2.02 0.09 -3.54
C ILE A 106 1.06 1.14 -2.96
N ASP A 107 -0.03 1.45 -3.67
CA ASP A 107 -1.00 2.47 -3.28
C ASP A 107 -2.26 1.87 -2.66
N PHE A 108 -2.61 0.63 -3.03
CA PHE A 108 -3.75 -0.09 -2.47
C PHE A 108 -3.37 -1.51 -2.08
N ILE A 109 -3.80 -1.93 -0.90
CA ILE A 109 -3.68 -3.33 -0.44
C ILE A 109 -5.09 -3.85 -0.17
N GLN A 110 -5.47 -4.89 -0.90
CA GLN A 110 -6.77 -5.56 -0.76
C GLN A 110 -6.57 -6.93 -0.10
N PRO A 111 -6.94 -7.08 1.17
CA PRO A 111 -7.04 -8.41 1.78
C PRO A 111 -8.19 -9.19 1.15
N LEU A 112 -7.92 -10.43 0.72
CA LEU A 112 -8.91 -11.29 0.09
C LEU A 112 -9.17 -12.56 0.89
N PHE A 113 -10.37 -13.09 0.73
CA PHE A 113 -10.77 -14.42 1.17
C PHE A 113 -10.97 -15.32 -0.05
N SER A 114 -10.60 -16.60 0.09
CA SER A 114 -10.65 -17.62 -0.95
C SER A 114 -11.13 -18.93 -0.37
N GLU A 115 -11.69 -19.79 -1.23
CA GLU A 115 -12.23 -21.09 -0.83
C GLU A 115 -11.17 -21.97 -0.13
N ARG A 116 -9.91 -21.94 -0.62
CA ARG A 116 -8.79 -22.73 -0.09
C ARG A 116 -7.93 -21.99 0.94
N GLN A 117 -8.42 -20.88 1.46
CA GLN A 117 -7.73 -20.17 2.53
C GLN A 117 -7.75 -20.97 3.83
N VAL A 118 -6.61 -20.99 4.53
CA VAL A 118 -6.46 -21.77 5.79
C VAL A 118 -7.20 -21.11 6.96
N ASN A 119 -7.17 -19.77 7.08
CA ASN A 119 -7.74 -19.02 8.20
C ASN A 119 -9.06 -18.34 7.84
N LYS A 120 -10.21 -18.95 8.16
CA LYS A 120 -11.54 -18.36 7.86
C LYS A 120 -12.09 -17.48 8.99
N ASN A 121 -11.56 -17.57 10.21
CA ASN A 121 -12.06 -16.85 11.39
C ASN A 121 -11.11 -15.71 11.80
N LEU A 122 -11.10 -14.62 11.04
CA LEU A 122 -10.31 -13.44 11.35
C LEU A 122 -11.22 -12.36 11.98
N ASN A 123 -10.88 -11.90 13.19
CA ASN A 123 -11.45 -10.64 13.69
C ASN A 123 -10.83 -9.49 12.88
N PHE A 124 -11.41 -9.23 11.72
CA PHE A 124 -10.87 -8.30 10.73
C PHE A 124 -10.76 -6.88 11.29
N SER A 125 -11.77 -6.39 12.00
CA SER A 125 -11.78 -5.02 12.53
C SER A 125 -10.61 -4.75 13.49
N ARG A 126 -10.31 -5.71 14.40
CA ARG A 126 -9.16 -5.58 15.30
C ARG A 126 -7.82 -5.63 14.57
N LYS A 127 -7.72 -6.48 13.54
CA LYS A 127 -6.51 -6.58 12.72
C LYS A 127 -6.29 -5.33 11.88
N LEU A 128 -7.35 -4.75 11.33
CA LEU A 128 -7.26 -3.55 10.50
C LEU A 128 -6.61 -2.38 11.25
N LEU A 129 -6.93 -2.19 12.53
CA LEU A 129 -6.27 -1.17 13.36
C LEU A 129 -4.76 -1.42 13.44
N ARG A 130 -4.34 -2.65 13.77
CA ARG A 130 -2.92 -3.02 13.82
C ARG A 130 -2.22 -2.89 12.49
N TRP A 131 -2.85 -3.31 11.39
CA TRP A 131 -2.32 -3.20 10.04
C TRP A 131 -2.09 -1.75 9.61
N ASN A 132 -3.01 -0.84 9.98
CA ASN A 132 -2.81 0.58 9.74
C ASN A 132 -1.59 1.14 10.50
N LEU A 133 -1.31 0.67 11.72
CA LEU A 133 -0.09 1.07 12.45
C LEU A 133 1.18 0.59 11.73
N ILE A 134 1.21 -0.66 11.28
CA ILE A 134 2.34 -1.22 10.52
C ILE A 134 2.58 -0.43 9.22
N ILE A 135 1.49 -0.08 8.52
CA ILE A 135 1.57 0.75 7.31
C ILE A 135 2.12 2.14 7.64
N ASN A 136 1.67 2.78 8.74
CA ASN A 136 2.20 4.08 9.15
C ASN A 136 3.72 4.01 9.41
N GLU A 137 4.17 3.04 10.19
CA GLU A 137 5.60 2.81 10.47
C GLU A 137 6.41 2.61 9.17
N ALA A 138 5.87 1.84 8.22
CA ALA A 138 6.51 1.62 6.93
C ALA A 138 6.56 2.89 6.06
N VAL A 139 5.51 3.71 6.07
CA VAL A 139 5.46 5.01 5.39
C VAL A 139 6.48 5.98 5.99
N GLU A 140 6.57 6.07 7.31
CA GLU A 140 7.54 6.91 8.02
C GLU A 140 8.98 6.52 7.66
N GLN A 141 9.28 5.22 7.73
CA GLN A 141 10.62 4.69 7.48
C GLN A 141 11.03 4.80 6.00
N SER A 142 10.11 4.57 5.06
CA SER A 142 10.38 4.66 3.61
C SER A 142 10.26 6.08 3.05
N GLU A 143 9.98 7.06 3.91
CA GLU A 143 9.85 8.48 3.56
C GLU A 143 8.75 8.79 2.52
N ARG A 144 7.76 7.93 2.37
CA ARG A 144 6.65 8.15 1.46
C ARG A 144 5.77 9.32 1.92
N LEU A 145 5.24 10.09 0.96
CA LEU A 145 4.24 11.13 1.22
C LEU A 145 2.81 10.65 0.99
N TRP A 146 2.63 9.61 0.17
CA TRP A 146 1.34 8.96 -0.07
C TRP A 146 1.28 7.63 0.69
N LYS A 147 0.40 7.57 1.67
CA LYS A 147 0.14 6.35 2.45
C LYS A 147 -0.73 5.40 1.63
N PRO A 148 -0.40 4.10 1.54
CA PRO A 148 -1.29 3.15 0.89
C PRO A 148 -2.59 2.95 1.69
N SER A 149 -3.69 2.76 0.95
CA SER A 149 -4.97 2.40 1.55
C SER A 149 -5.07 0.89 1.70
N ILE A 150 -5.28 0.40 2.92
CA ILE A 150 -5.69 -0.98 3.15
C ILE A 150 -7.22 -1.06 3.15
N LEU A 151 -7.77 -1.88 2.25
CA LEU A 151 -9.20 -2.01 2.05
C LEU A 151 -9.81 -3.07 2.98
N ASN A 152 -11.14 -3.08 3.10
CA ASN A 152 -11.84 -4.12 3.85
C ASN A 152 -11.69 -5.48 3.17
N GLY A 153 -11.54 -6.55 3.97
CA GLY A 153 -11.45 -7.91 3.45
C GLY A 153 -12.71 -8.33 2.70
N MET A 154 -12.55 -8.97 1.54
CA MET A 154 -13.65 -9.38 0.68
C MET A 154 -13.36 -10.74 0.04
N ASP A 155 -14.40 -11.50 -0.28
CA ASP A 155 -14.28 -12.69 -1.12
C ASP A 155 -13.75 -12.33 -2.50
N ILE A 156 -12.86 -13.17 -3.06
CA ILE A 156 -12.21 -12.87 -4.36
C ILE A 156 -13.22 -12.70 -5.50
N ILE A 157 -14.27 -13.51 -5.56
CA ILE A 157 -15.26 -13.44 -6.63
C ILE A 157 -16.12 -12.17 -6.48
N GLU A 158 -16.51 -11.84 -5.25
CA GLU A 158 -17.27 -10.61 -4.97
C GLU A 158 -16.41 -9.37 -5.26
N TRP A 159 -15.15 -9.40 -4.86
CA TRP A 159 -14.23 -8.32 -5.15
C TRP A 159 -14.04 -8.10 -6.65
N LEU A 160 -13.83 -9.16 -7.44
CA LEU A 160 -13.70 -9.05 -8.89
C LEU A 160 -14.97 -8.50 -9.56
N LYS A 161 -16.16 -8.87 -9.09
CA LYS A 161 -17.43 -8.33 -9.59
C LYS A 161 -17.62 -6.84 -9.30
N SER A 162 -16.98 -6.34 -8.25
CA SER A 162 -17.06 -4.92 -7.85
C SER A 162 -16.08 -4.01 -8.58
N ARG A 163 -15.19 -4.55 -9.45
CA ARG A 163 -14.21 -3.75 -10.20
C ARG A 163 -14.85 -3.00 -11.35
N ASP A 164 -14.38 -1.79 -11.57
CA ASP A 164 -14.85 -0.96 -12.69
C ASP A 164 -13.91 -1.08 -13.92
N ASN A 165 -14.30 -0.42 -15.02
CA ASN A 165 -13.55 -0.47 -16.28
C ASN A 165 -12.23 0.30 -16.24
N GLN A 166 -11.96 1.09 -15.22
CA GLN A 166 -10.70 1.83 -15.05
C GLN A 166 -9.67 0.99 -14.29
N GLU A 167 -10.10 -0.09 -13.69
CA GLU A 167 -9.23 -1.01 -12.97
C GLU A 167 -8.78 -2.15 -13.89
N ARG A 168 -7.49 -2.39 -13.90
CA ARG A 168 -6.86 -3.49 -14.67
C ARG A 168 -6.41 -4.56 -13.68
N VAL A 169 -6.90 -5.78 -13.86
CA VAL A 169 -6.66 -6.89 -12.94
C VAL A 169 -5.94 -8.03 -13.66
N SER A 170 -4.87 -8.51 -13.05
CA SER A 170 -4.19 -9.77 -13.40
C SER A 170 -4.16 -10.70 -12.20
N ILE A 171 -4.20 -12.01 -12.44
CA ILE A 171 -4.14 -13.04 -11.40
C ILE A 171 -2.85 -13.84 -11.56
N SER A 172 -2.07 -13.89 -10.49
CA SER A 172 -0.85 -14.70 -10.45
C SER A 172 -1.18 -16.16 -10.23
N ILE A 173 -0.62 -17.02 -11.10
CA ILE A 173 -0.74 -18.49 -11.01
C ILE A 173 0.62 -19.17 -11.11
N THR A 174 0.70 -20.41 -10.63
CA THR A 174 2.00 -21.12 -10.50
C THR A 174 2.13 -22.38 -11.34
N ARG A 175 1.03 -23.01 -11.71
CA ARG A 175 1.04 -24.36 -12.31
C ARG A 175 0.39 -24.46 -13.69
N GLU A 176 -0.28 -23.40 -14.12
CA GLU A 176 -0.93 -23.37 -15.42
C GLU A 176 -0.06 -22.65 -16.44
N GLU A 177 -0.19 -23.01 -17.70
CA GLU A 177 0.47 -22.28 -18.77
C GLU A 177 -0.13 -20.88 -18.88
N THR A 178 0.72 -19.87 -18.85
CA THR A 178 0.34 -18.48 -19.04
C THR A 178 1.00 -17.94 -20.30
N LEU A 179 0.28 -17.08 -21.02
CA LEU A 179 0.81 -16.39 -22.19
C LEU A 179 1.75 -15.23 -21.82
N TYR A 180 1.68 -14.75 -20.57
CA TYR A 180 2.37 -13.53 -20.15
C TYR A 180 3.00 -13.68 -18.76
N ASP A 181 4.17 -13.08 -18.59
CA ASP A 181 4.59 -12.63 -17.28
C ASP A 181 3.93 -11.27 -16.93
N LEU A 182 4.08 -10.83 -15.66
CA LEU A 182 3.46 -9.59 -15.20
C LEU A 182 3.97 -8.35 -15.96
N ASN A 183 5.25 -8.29 -16.33
CA ASN A 183 5.80 -7.16 -17.10
C ASN A 183 5.19 -7.08 -18.50
N GLN A 184 5.07 -8.23 -19.19
CA GLN A 184 4.47 -8.29 -20.52
C GLN A 184 2.99 -7.86 -20.47
N TRP A 185 2.26 -8.29 -19.44
CA TRP A 185 0.88 -7.86 -19.25
C TRP A 185 0.79 -6.35 -19.04
N LEU A 186 1.61 -5.76 -18.17
CA LEU A 186 1.65 -4.31 -17.92
C LEU A 186 1.96 -3.49 -19.19
N ARG A 187 2.93 -3.92 -19.99
CA ARG A 187 3.27 -3.28 -21.27
C ARG A 187 2.08 -3.28 -22.24
N LYS A 188 1.35 -4.39 -22.33
CA LYS A 188 0.13 -4.45 -23.17
C LYS A 188 -0.96 -3.51 -22.67
N GLN A 189 -1.16 -3.39 -21.35
CA GLN A 189 -2.13 -2.44 -20.81
C GLN A 189 -1.79 -0.99 -21.20
N GLN A 190 -0.52 -0.66 -21.31
CA GLN A 190 -0.07 0.65 -21.75
C GLN A 190 -0.38 0.93 -23.22
N GLU A 191 -0.25 -0.06 -24.09
CA GLU A 191 -0.52 0.06 -25.55
C GLU A 191 -2.02 0.26 -25.82
N PHE A 192 -2.90 -0.37 -25.07
CA PHE A 192 -4.36 -0.31 -25.24
C PHE A 192 -5.04 0.82 -24.48
N GLY A 193 -4.35 1.46 -23.53
CA GLY A 193 -4.92 2.49 -22.66
C GLY A 193 -4.63 3.90 -23.18
N ASN A 194 -5.66 4.67 -23.53
CA ASN A 194 -5.54 6.13 -23.57
C ASN A 194 -4.95 6.61 -22.23
N LYS A 195 -4.10 7.67 -22.27
CA LYS A 195 -3.33 8.30 -21.17
C LYS A 195 -4.12 8.72 -19.89
N LYS A 196 -5.18 8.02 -19.50
CA LYS A 196 -6.10 8.43 -18.44
C LYS A 196 -5.74 7.93 -17.04
N GLY A 197 -4.61 7.21 -16.87
CA GLY A 197 -4.29 6.62 -15.59
C GLY A 197 -5.17 5.40 -15.24
N GLY A 198 -5.28 5.08 -13.96
CA GLY A 198 -6.10 3.97 -13.45
C GLY A 198 -5.37 3.13 -12.41
N ILE A 199 -6.07 2.13 -11.88
CA ILE A 199 -5.51 1.23 -10.88
C ILE A 199 -5.11 -0.10 -11.53
N PHE A 200 -3.89 -0.53 -11.30
CA PHE A 200 -3.32 -1.78 -11.81
C PHE A 200 -3.14 -2.76 -10.66
N TRP A 201 -3.95 -3.80 -10.66
CA TRP A 201 -3.98 -4.83 -9.65
C TRP A 201 -3.26 -6.10 -10.09
N ASN A 202 -2.45 -6.65 -9.17
CA ASN A 202 -2.05 -8.04 -9.27
C ASN A 202 -2.61 -8.83 -8.08
N VAL A 203 -3.23 -9.96 -8.35
CA VAL A 203 -3.88 -10.79 -7.35
C VAL A 203 -3.00 -12.00 -7.01
N ILE A 204 -2.72 -12.18 -5.72
CA ILE A 204 -1.93 -13.27 -5.18
C ILE A 204 -2.83 -14.26 -4.45
N GLY A 205 -2.78 -15.51 -4.86
CA GLY A 205 -3.59 -16.60 -4.32
C GLY A 205 -3.11 -17.15 -2.98
N PRO A 206 -3.90 -18.05 -2.39
CA PRO A 206 -3.55 -18.75 -1.17
C PRO A 206 -2.48 -19.82 -1.42
N GLU A 207 -1.84 -20.29 -0.35
CA GLU A 207 -0.83 -21.37 -0.41
C GLU A 207 -1.36 -22.67 -1.05
N GLY A 208 -2.66 -22.95 -0.90
CA GLY A 208 -3.34 -24.10 -1.51
C GLY A 208 -3.70 -23.92 -2.99
N GLY A 209 -3.36 -22.77 -3.60
CA GLY A 209 -3.77 -22.40 -4.95
C GLY A 209 -5.27 -22.09 -5.07
N TRP A 210 -5.70 -21.69 -6.26
CA TRP A 210 -7.10 -21.41 -6.57
C TRP A 210 -7.95 -22.67 -6.66
N SER A 211 -9.20 -22.63 -6.27
CA SER A 211 -10.15 -23.73 -6.49
C SER A 211 -10.59 -23.79 -7.95
N SER A 212 -11.12 -24.93 -8.39
CA SER A 212 -11.67 -25.08 -9.74
C SER A 212 -12.79 -24.08 -10.01
N LYS A 213 -13.63 -23.82 -9.01
CA LYS A 213 -14.72 -22.82 -9.09
C LYS A 213 -14.19 -21.39 -9.31
N GLU A 214 -13.11 -21.02 -8.62
CA GLU A 214 -12.45 -19.71 -8.79
C GLU A 214 -11.80 -19.60 -10.17
N ILE A 215 -11.08 -20.63 -10.61
CA ILE A 215 -10.46 -20.70 -11.96
C ILE A 215 -11.53 -20.59 -13.05
N ASP A 216 -12.64 -21.33 -12.93
CA ASP A 216 -13.76 -21.25 -13.88
C ASP A 216 -14.35 -19.85 -13.94
N PHE A 217 -14.49 -19.19 -12.80
CA PHE A 217 -14.96 -17.80 -12.73
C PHE A 217 -13.98 -16.85 -13.43
N PHE A 218 -12.67 -16.98 -13.19
CA PHE A 218 -11.64 -16.14 -13.81
C PHE A 218 -11.66 -16.29 -15.34
N ASN A 219 -11.72 -17.53 -15.83
CA ASN A 219 -11.80 -17.83 -17.27
C ASN A 219 -13.06 -17.25 -17.92
N LYS A 220 -14.24 -17.43 -17.29
CA LYS A 220 -15.52 -16.90 -17.80
C LYS A 220 -15.55 -15.38 -17.90
N ASN A 221 -14.77 -14.70 -17.05
CA ASN A 221 -14.68 -13.24 -17.05
C ASN A 221 -13.44 -12.70 -17.78
N ASN A 222 -12.73 -13.55 -18.55
CA ASN A 222 -11.53 -13.20 -19.33
C ASN A 222 -10.45 -12.48 -18.50
N ILE A 223 -10.27 -12.85 -17.22
CA ILE A 223 -9.26 -12.27 -16.38
C ILE A 223 -7.90 -12.87 -16.76
N THR A 224 -6.92 -12.02 -17.00
CA THR A 224 -5.60 -12.47 -17.47
C THR A 224 -4.80 -13.13 -16.37
N PHE A 225 -4.34 -14.35 -16.61
CA PHE A 225 -3.35 -15.01 -15.78
C PHE A 225 -1.93 -14.56 -16.13
N VAL A 226 -1.11 -14.36 -15.09
CA VAL A 226 0.27 -13.95 -15.23
C VAL A 226 1.20 -14.82 -14.40
N LYS A 227 2.44 -14.97 -14.86
CA LYS A 227 3.52 -15.62 -14.15
C LYS A 227 4.41 -14.60 -13.49
N LEU A 228 4.84 -14.86 -12.25
CA LEU A 228 5.77 -14.02 -11.51
C LEU A 228 7.20 -14.58 -11.49
N SER A 229 7.34 -15.90 -11.61
CA SER A 229 8.63 -16.59 -11.51
C SER A 229 8.53 -17.97 -12.16
N ASP A 230 9.67 -18.56 -12.50
CA ASP A 230 9.77 -19.97 -12.94
C ASP A 230 9.65 -20.95 -11.77
N THR A 231 9.79 -20.46 -10.54
CA THR A 231 9.66 -21.25 -9.31
C THR A 231 8.37 -20.92 -8.59
N ILE A 232 7.90 -21.82 -7.73
CA ILE A 232 6.76 -21.58 -6.84
C ILE A 232 7.20 -20.65 -5.72
N LEU A 233 6.57 -19.47 -5.63
CA LEU A 233 6.82 -18.51 -4.59
C LEU A 233 5.84 -18.68 -3.43
N ARG A 234 6.30 -18.43 -2.21
CA ARG A 234 5.39 -18.22 -1.07
C ARG A 234 4.57 -16.97 -1.29
N THR A 235 3.38 -16.88 -0.69
CA THR A 235 2.48 -15.71 -0.82
C THR A 235 3.20 -14.39 -0.52
N SER A 236 4.04 -14.33 0.53
CA SER A 236 4.83 -13.14 0.86
C SER A 236 5.84 -12.79 -0.24
N THR A 237 6.60 -13.75 -0.72
CA THR A 237 7.58 -13.55 -1.80
C THR A 237 6.89 -13.13 -3.10
N ALA A 238 5.76 -13.76 -3.44
CA ALA A 238 4.96 -13.42 -4.61
C ALA A 238 4.43 -11.98 -4.53
N SER A 239 3.93 -11.56 -3.36
CA SER A 239 3.43 -10.20 -3.13
C SER A 239 4.53 -9.14 -3.29
N VAL A 240 5.71 -9.38 -2.73
CA VAL A 240 6.87 -8.48 -2.84
C VAL A 240 7.36 -8.42 -4.29
N ASN A 241 7.50 -9.55 -4.96
CA ASN A 241 7.94 -9.61 -6.36
C ASN A 241 6.95 -8.88 -7.28
N ALA A 242 5.65 -9.15 -7.16
CA ALA A 242 4.62 -8.44 -7.92
C ALA A 242 4.65 -6.94 -7.67
N SER A 243 4.78 -6.53 -6.40
CA SER A 243 4.87 -5.11 -6.02
C SER A 243 6.09 -4.43 -6.65
N SER A 244 7.25 -5.10 -6.66
CA SER A 244 8.47 -4.59 -7.29
C SER A 244 8.31 -4.42 -8.80
N ILE A 245 7.70 -5.39 -9.48
CA ILE A 245 7.44 -5.32 -10.91
C ILE A 245 6.47 -4.16 -11.25
N LEU A 246 5.37 -4.04 -10.50
CA LEU A 246 4.40 -2.96 -10.65
C LEU A 246 5.07 -1.58 -10.47
N ASN A 247 5.85 -1.41 -9.40
CA ASN A 247 6.51 -0.14 -9.13
C ASN A 247 7.61 0.18 -10.15
N GLN A 248 8.40 -0.80 -10.57
CA GLN A 248 9.40 -0.59 -11.63
C GLN A 248 8.75 -0.14 -12.93
N TRP A 249 7.64 -0.78 -13.32
CA TRP A 249 6.85 -0.35 -14.48
C TRP A 249 6.39 1.12 -14.36
N ARG A 250 5.90 1.55 -13.19
CA ARG A 250 5.49 2.94 -12.95
C ARG A 250 6.69 3.91 -13.04
N ILE A 251 7.84 3.53 -12.51
CA ILE A 251 9.08 4.31 -12.63
C ILE A 251 9.48 4.46 -14.10
N ASP A 252 9.46 3.37 -14.87
CA ASP A 252 9.78 3.39 -16.29
C ASP A 252 8.85 4.32 -17.10
N LEU A 253 7.57 4.41 -16.73
CA LEU A 253 6.63 5.35 -17.35
C LEU A 253 7.00 6.81 -17.08
N LYS A 254 7.43 7.13 -15.86
CA LYS A 254 7.86 8.49 -15.49
C LYS A 254 9.13 8.92 -16.22
N LEU A 255 10.06 8.00 -16.44
CA LEU A 255 11.33 8.30 -17.12
C LEU A 255 11.16 8.51 -18.63
N ARG A 256 10.03 8.06 -19.21
CA ARG A 256 9.74 8.20 -20.65
C ARG A 256 8.91 9.44 -21.01
N ASN A 257 8.30 10.06 -20.02
CA ASN A 257 7.51 11.30 -20.16
C ASN A 257 8.31 12.52 -19.69
#